data_489db3b5f1965c3237365d030edb909f
#
_entry.id   489db3b5f1965c3237365d030edb909f
#
_cell.length_a   1.000
_cell.length_b   1.000
_cell.length_c   1.000
_cell.angle_alpha   90.00
_cell.angle_beta   90.00
_cell.angle_gamma   90.00
#
_symmetry.space_group_name_H-M   'P 1'
#
loop_
_entity.id
_entity.type
_entity.pdbx_description
1 polymer ?
#
loop_
_entity_poly.entity_id
_entity_poly.type
_entity_poly.pdbx_seq_one_letter_code
_entity_poly.pdbx_strand_id
1 'polypeptide(L)'
;MCGGAPFAPASLPYTGTERKAVRRMSQNDVASTHSDSPVPNEWATDRPRQAQPDLTAPFLSQTESERRHRAIFENPFDLIAVLDAVRGASGAIIDWRYCDANINWLRAAGRPREQLLGKTVSEVLPERAADLIPLYTSVLSQSRPHQREERWGGTDLLVSMFPIGRDSIVTSGIDISARARMEVEIKRLLEVNRAEREWLSAVLNSMTEEVYFADPQRRYTYANPAALREFRHDTVEGVDIEKIVSQLEVLRPDGTPRPFSEAPPVRALTGEVVRDEEQIVRVPRTGELRHRQVSSAPVRDSGGRIIGSVSVVRDVTDERLRQKELQEAEHRRQRLIATLAHELRNPLAPIRTGIELLKKVREQPALLDTVPPMMERQMQQLVALIDRLLNIFQETPPG
;
A
#
# COMPACT_ATOMS: atom_id res chain seq x y z
N MET A 1 -42.23 11.83 -19.91
CA MET A 1 -42.09 11.21 -21.24
C MET A 1 -40.62 11.39 -21.68
N CYS A 2 -39.96 10.33 -22.09
CA CYS A 2 -38.56 10.06 -22.45
C CYS A 2 -37.82 9.38 -21.28
N GLY A 3 -37.75 8.23 -21.28
CA GLY A 3 -37.38 6.94 -21.75
C GLY A 3 -35.85 6.85 -21.96
N GLY A 4 -35.07 6.45 -20.88
CA GLY A 4 -33.64 6.17 -20.96
C GLY A 4 -33.39 4.70 -20.64
N ALA A 5 -32.96 3.94 -21.65
CA ALA A 5 -32.62 2.52 -21.56
C ALA A 5 -31.30 2.29 -20.83
N PRO A 6 -31.11 1.10 -20.17
CA PRO A 6 -29.86 0.79 -19.47
C PRO A 6 -28.77 0.30 -20.44
N PHE A 7 -27.58 0.83 -20.28
CA PHE A 7 -26.36 0.36 -20.93
C PHE A 7 -25.96 -1.02 -20.40
N ALA A 8 -25.86 -1.99 -21.29
CA ALA A 8 -25.24 -3.29 -21.04
C ALA A 8 -23.71 -3.19 -21.24
N PRO A 9 -22.88 -3.87 -20.44
CA PRO A 9 -21.44 -3.89 -20.66
C PRO A 9 -21.07 -4.87 -21.80
N ALA A 10 -20.26 -4.37 -22.73
CA ALA A 10 -19.73 -5.13 -23.85
C ALA A 10 -18.74 -6.20 -23.39
N SER A 11 -19.02 -7.44 -23.75
CA SER A 11 -18.13 -8.58 -23.64
C SER A 11 -17.06 -8.52 -24.73
N LEU A 12 -15.76 -8.45 -24.35
CA LEU A 12 -14.63 -8.66 -25.25
C LEU A 12 -14.25 -10.15 -25.29
N PRO A 13 -13.89 -10.69 -26.45
CA PRO A 13 -13.59 -12.12 -26.62
C PRO A 13 -12.18 -12.46 -26.15
N TYR A 14 -12.07 -13.42 -25.26
CA TYR A 14 -10.83 -14.09 -24.88
C TYR A 14 -10.38 -15.00 -26.03
N THR A 15 -9.29 -14.64 -26.71
CA THR A 15 -8.59 -15.52 -27.64
C THR A 15 -7.70 -16.49 -26.86
N GLY A 16 -8.00 -17.78 -27.00
CA GLY A 16 -7.25 -18.85 -26.35
C GLY A 16 -5.91 -19.12 -27.01
N THR A 17 -4.83 -18.76 -26.33
CA THR A 17 -3.46 -19.23 -26.69
C THR A 17 -2.51 -19.39 -25.50
N GLU A 18 -2.99 -19.48 -24.28
CA GLU A 18 -2.10 -19.68 -23.10
C GLU A 18 -2.37 -20.96 -22.29
N ARG A 19 -2.80 -22.05 -22.93
CA ARG A 19 -2.96 -23.37 -22.26
C ARG A 19 -1.92 -24.41 -22.70
N LYS A 20 -0.65 -24.03 -22.95
CA LYS A 20 0.41 -25.02 -23.30
C LYS A 20 1.75 -24.87 -22.57
N ALA A 21 1.87 -24.08 -21.53
CA ALA A 21 3.15 -23.91 -20.82
C ALA A 21 3.23 -24.48 -19.39
N VAL A 22 2.19 -25.10 -18.85
CA VAL A 22 2.20 -25.61 -17.45
C VAL A 22 2.16 -27.15 -17.38
N ARG A 23 2.58 -27.88 -18.40
CA ARG A 23 2.58 -29.35 -18.36
C ARG A 23 3.86 -30.00 -18.87
N ARG A 24 5.04 -29.40 -18.60
CA ARG A 24 6.35 -30.01 -18.90
C ARG A 24 7.46 -29.60 -17.93
N MET A 25 7.22 -29.72 -16.61
CA MET A 25 8.29 -29.72 -15.61
C MET A 25 7.93 -30.67 -14.46
N SER A 26 7.84 -31.95 -14.74
CA SER A 26 7.96 -33.01 -13.75
C SER A 26 8.41 -34.26 -14.48
N GLN A 27 9.70 -34.48 -14.48
CA GLN A 27 10.46 -35.72 -14.60
C GLN A 27 11.78 -35.42 -15.32
N ASN A 28 12.79 -35.56 -14.56
CA ASN A 28 14.24 -35.71 -14.82
C ASN A 28 15.02 -34.54 -14.18
N ASP A 29 15.60 -34.88 -13.05
CA ASP A 29 17.03 -34.86 -12.76
C ASP A 29 17.20 -35.05 -11.25
N VAL A 30 17.19 -36.31 -10.84
CA VAL A 30 17.78 -36.75 -9.59
C VAL A 30 19.04 -37.51 -9.95
N ALA A 31 20.16 -36.83 -9.94
CA ALA A 31 21.46 -37.50 -9.90
C ALA A 31 22.41 -36.70 -9.03
N SER A 32 22.61 -37.24 -7.82
CA SER A 32 23.86 -37.32 -7.05
C SER A 32 24.77 -36.08 -6.93
N THR A 33 24.81 -35.50 -5.75
CA THR A 33 26.08 -35.31 -5.03
C THR A 33 25.81 -35.51 -3.52
N HIS A 34 26.25 -36.63 -3.02
CA HIS A 34 26.44 -36.88 -1.58
C HIS A 34 27.58 -35.99 -1.07
N SER A 35 27.31 -35.18 -0.06
CA SER A 35 28.31 -34.81 0.91
C SER A 35 27.72 -35.07 2.31
N ASP A 36 28.18 -36.15 2.90
CA ASP A 36 27.92 -36.54 4.27
C ASP A 36 28.44 -35.47 5.23
N SER A 37 27.51 -34.92 6.02
CA SER A 37 27.82 -34.37 7.33
C SER A 37 26.71 -34.78 8.28
N PRO A 38 26.97 -35.55 9.34
CA PRO A 38 25.92 -36.02 10.25
C PRO A 38 25.50 -34.87 11.15
N VAL A 39 24.22 -34.47 11.01
CA VAL A 39 23.55 -33.69 12.05
C VAL A 39 23.37 -34.58 13.28
N PRO A 40 23.75 -34.17 14.51
CA PRO A 40 23.54 -34.96 15.70
C PRO A 40 22.05 -35.13 15.96
N ASN A 41 21.61 -36.37 15.92
CA ASN A 41 20.23 -36.77 16.24
C ASN A 41 20.08 -36.89 17.76
N GLU A 42 19.93 -35.77 18.46
CA GLU A 42 19.77 -35.73 19.91
C GLU A 42 18.42 -36.26 20.45
N TRP A 43 17.57 -36.80 19.56
CA TRP A 43 16.27 -37.37 19.98
C TRP A 43 16.27 -38.92 20.04
N ALA A 44 17.41 -39.56 19.86
CA ALA A 44 17.54 -41.00 19.98
C ALA A 44 18.07 -41.39 21.38
N THR A 45 17.45 -40.89 22.44
CA THR A 45 17.64 -41.44 23.77
C THR A 45 16.56 -42.44 24.07
N ASP A 46 16.97 -43.70 24.15
CA ASP A 46 16.44 -44.80 24.94
C ASP A 46 14.93 -44.74 25.26
N ARG A 47 14.10 -45.07 24.27
CA ARG A 47 12.77 -45.59 24.60
C ARG A 47 12.95 -47.03 25.04
N PRO A 48 12.63 -47.38 26.30
CA PRO A 48 12.50 -48.78 26.65
C PRO A 48 11.49 -49.38 25.67
N ARG A 49 11.80 -50.56 25.13
CA ARG A 49 10.87 -51.37 24.32
C ARG A 49 9.52 -51.36 25.04
N GLN A 50 8.59 -50.56 24.62
CA GLN A 50 7.21 -50.66 25.07
C GLN A 50 6.77 -52.06 24.70
N ALA A 51 6.52 -52.87 25.74
CA ALA A 51 5.84 -54.13 25.60
C ALA A 51 4.62 -53.89 24.68
N GLN A 52 4.47 -54.67 23.65
CA GLN A 52 3.24 -54.69 22.87
C GLN A 52 2.09 -54.80 23.87
N PRO A 53 1.06 -53.92 23.76
CA PRO A 53 -0.06 -54.02 24.69
C PRO A 53 -0.62 -55.43 24.55
N ASP A 54 -0.70 -56.11 25.64
CA ASP A 54 -1.31 -57.44 25.72
C ASP A 54 -2.78 -57.30 25.31
N LEU A 55 -3.11 -57.73 24.10
CA LEU A 55 -4.46 -57.71 23.57
C LEU A 55 -5.40 -58.67 24.31
N THR A 56 -4.89 -59.42 25.27
CA THR A 56 -5.65 -60.27 26.19
C THR A 56 -6.00 -59.61 27.52
N ALA A 57 -5.75 -58.29 27.65
CA ALA A 57 -6.18 -57.56 28.85
C ALA A 57 -7.70 -57.75 29.07
N PRO A 58 -8.12 -58.16 30.26
CA PRO A 58 -9.52 -58.48 30.52
C PRO A 58 -10.42 -57.29 30.11
N PHE A 59 -11.50 -57.60 29.38
CA PHE A 59 -12.56 -56.64 29.13
C PHE A 59 -12.88 -55.88 30.41
N LEU A 60 -12.81 -54.58 30.38
CA LEU A 60 -13.16 -53.71 31.51
C LEU A 60 -14.48 -54.20 32.09
N SER A 61 -14.56 -54.31 33.43
CA SER A 61 -15.83 -54.66 34.08
C SER A 61 -16.92 -53.74 33.55
N GLN A 62 -18.16 -54.25 33.37
CA GLN A 62 -19.29 -53.49 32.85
C GLN A 62 -19.43 -52.16 33.60
N THR A 63 -19.18 -52.14 34.89
CA THR A 63 -19.20 -50.91 35.75
C THR A 63 -18.11 -49.90 35.40
N GLU A 64 -16.91 -50.35 34.98
CA GLU A 64 -15.84 -49.43 34.62
C GLU A 64 -16.07 -48.83 33.22
N SER A 65 -16.57 -49.64 32.28
CA SER A 65 -16.99 -49.15 30.97
C SER A 65 -18.14 -48.10 31.08
N GLU A 66 -19.11 -48.38 31.92
CA GLU A 66 -20.20 -47.42 32.17
C GLU A 66 -19.71 -46.10 32.78
N ARG A 67 -18.76 -46.15 33.71
CA ARG A 67 -18.17 -44.91 34.29
C ARG A 67 -17.42 -44.11 33.24
N ARG A 68 -16.68 -44.74 32.36
CA ARG A 68 -15.98 -44.04 31.27
C ARG A 68 -16.96 -43.42 30.29
N HIS A 69 -18.00 -44.13 29.88
CA HIS A 69 -19.01 -43.62 29.00
C HIS A 69 -19.73 -42.40 29.61
N ARG A 70 -20.07 -42.49 30.92
CA ARG A 70 -20.68 -41.36 31.63
C ARG A 70 -19.74 -40.16 31.71
N ALA A 71 -18.44 -40.35 31.96
CA ALA A 71 -17.46 -39.26 31.97
C ALA A 71 -17.30 -38.57 30.62
N ILE A 72 -17.39 -39.32 29.51
CA ILE A 72 -17.36 -38.75 28.15
C ILE A 72 -18.66 -37.99 27.89
N PHE A 73 -19.79 -38.55 28.28
CA PHE A 73 -21.10 -37.93 28.09
C PHE A 73 -21.27 -36.62 28.87
N GLU A 74 -20.83 -36.60 30.11
CA GLU A 74 -20.89 -35.42 31.01
C GLU A 74 -19.67 -34.52 30.90
N ASN A 75 -18.96 -34.55 29.72
CA ASN A 75 -17.83 -33.64 29.53
C ASN A 75 -18.27 -32.18 29.66
N PRO A 76 -17.41 -31.27 30.11
CA PRO A 76 -17.78 -29.90 30.44
C PRO A 76 -17.92 -28.96 29.21
N PHE A 77 -17.58 -29.43 28.02
CA PHE A 77 -17.48 -28.57 26.83
C PHE A 77 -18.61 -28.75 25.84
N ASP A 78 -19.05 -30.00 25.63
CA ASP A 78 -19.99 -30.30 24.58
C ASP A 78 -21.42 -30.37 25.11
N LEU A 79 -22.36 -29.92 24.31
CA LEU A 79 -23.82 -30.15 24.53
C LEU A 79 -24.15 -31.50 23.87
N ILE A 80 -24.57 -32.49 24.64
CA ILE A 80 -24.87 -33.82 24.09
C ILE A 80 -26.28 -34.22 24.45
N ALA A 81 -27.06 -34.67 23.45
CA ALA A 81 -28.34 -35.32 23.67
C ALA A 81 -28.50 -36.58 22.79
N VAL A 82 -29.18 -37.53 23.32
CA VAL A 82 -29.55 -38.78 22.64
C VAL A 82 -31.05 -38.77 22.39
N LEU A 83 -31.44 -39.08 21.17
CA LEU A 83 -32.83 -39.09 20.74
C LEU A 83 -33.17 -40.41 20.08
N ASP A 84 -34.35 -40.94 20.39
CA ASP A 84 -34.93 -42.12 19.77
C ASP A 84 -36.05 -41.72 18.82
N ALA A 85 -36.16 -42.46 17.72
CA ALA A 85 -37.19 -42.25 16.72
C ALA A 85 -38.58 -42.66 17.27
N VAL A 86 -39.53 -41.76 17.15
CA VAL A 86 -40.96 -42.07 17.41
C VAL A 86 -41.63 -42.43 16.08
N ARG A 87 -42.16 -43.67 16.02
CA ARG A 87 -42.79 -44.17 14.81
C ARG A 87 -44.29 -44.15 14.89
N GLY A 88 -44.94 -43.77 13.81
CA GLY A 88 -46.41 -43.87 13.65
C GLY A 88 -46.87 -45.28 13.29
N ALA A 89 -48.17 -45.45 13.15
CA ALA A 89 -48.79 -46.74 12.80
C ALA A 89 -48.29 -47.33 11.45
N SER A 90 -47.84 -46.50 10.54
CA SER A 90 -47.26 -46.88 9.26
C SER A 90 -45.78 -47.32 9.34
N GLY A 91 -45.16 -47.25 10.52
CA GLY A 91 -43.72 -47.47 10.70
C GLY A 91 -42.81 -46.27 10.33
N ALA A 92 -43.36 -45.20 9.73
CA ALA A 92 -42.64 -43.98 9.44
C ALA A 92 -42.28 -43.22 10.72
N ILE A 93 -41.09 -42.56 10.72
CA ILE A 93 -40.68 -41.69 11.83
C ILE A 93 -41.52 -40.40 11.75
N ILE A 94 -42.25 -40.12 12.87
CA ILE A 94 -43.14 -38.95 12.98
C ILE A 94 -42.58 -37.88 13.92
N ASP A 95 -41.68 -38.26 14.83
CA ASP A 95 -41.02 -37.36 15.78
C ASP A 95 -39.77 -38.02 16.38
N TRP A 96 -39.05 -37.29 17.24
CA TRP A 96 -37.87 -37.76 17.95
C TRP A 96 -38.00 -37.49 19.45
N ARG A 97 -37.69 -38.48 20.29
CA ARG A 97 -37.85 -38.40 21.75
C ARG A 97 -36.51 -38.31 22.45
N TYR A 98 -36.32 -37.36 23.32
CA TYR A 98 -35.13 -37.22 24.15
C TYR A 98 -35.04 -38.37 25.16
N CYS A 99 -34.03 -39.22 25.02
CA CYS A 99 -33.72 -40.36 25.90
C CYS A 99 -32.68 -40.02 26.94
N ASP A 100 -31.66 -39.24 26.54
CA ASP A 100 -30.66 -38.73 27.45
C ASP A 100 -30.14 -37.37 27.00
N ALA A 101 -29.63 -36.60 27.97
CA ALA A 101 -29.01 -35.30 27.72
C ALA A 101 -28.01 -35.00 28.83
N ASN A 102 -26.80 -34.50 28.49
CA ASN A 102 -25.82 -34.11 29.49
C ASN A 102 -26.22 -32.74 30.13
N ILE A 103 -25.51 -32.40 31.19
CA ILE A 103 -25.81 -31.19 31.97
C ILE A 103 -25.70 -29.91 31.14
N ASN A 104 -24.78 -29.88 30.15
CA ASN A 104 -24.60 -28.71 29.29
C ASN A 104 -25.78 -28.52 28.35
N TRP A 105 -26.32 -29.62 27.77
CA TRP A 105 -27.51 -29.58 26.96
C TRP A 105 -28.73 -29.06 27.76
N LEU A 106 -28.89 -29.58 28.99
CA LEU A 106 -30.00 -29.15 29.89
C LEU A 106 -29.90 -27.65 30.20
N ARG A 107 -28.69 -27.15 30.48
CA ARG A 107 -28.47 -25.72 30.72
C ARG A 107 -28.77 -24.88 29.50
N ALA A 108 -28.32 -25.30 28.32
CA ALA A 108 -28.58 -24.58 27.06
C ALA A 108 -30.08 -24.59 26.69
N ALA A 109 -30.76 -25.71 26.95
CA ALA A 109 -32.20 -25.82 26.75
C ALA A 109 -33.04 -25.04 27.80
N GLY A 110 -32.40 -24.62 28.91
CA GLY A 110 -33.11 -23.95 30.02
C GLY A 110 -34.16 -24.83 30.69
N ARG A 111 -34.01 -26.16 30.64
CA ARG A 111 -35.00 -27.12 31.15
C ARG A 111 -34.33 -28.16 32.06
N PRO A 112 -34.91 -28.50 33.20
CA PRO A 112 -34.43 -29.60 34.02
C PRO A 112 -34.65 -30.96 33.32
N ARG A 113 -33.87 -31.96 33.74
CA ARG A 113 -33.85 -33.27 33.08
C ARG A 113 -35.21 -33.95 33.04
N GLU A 114 -35.99 -33.82 34.12
CA GLU A 114 -37.35 -34.37 34.25
C GLU A 114 -38.34 -33.78 33.26
N GLN A 115 -38.10 -32.55 32.82
CA GLN A 115 -38.97 -31.88 31.84
C GLN A 115 -38.53 -32.11 30.39
N LEU A 116 -37.32 -32.66 30.18
CA LEU A 116 -36.80 -32.94 28.85
C LEU A 116 -36.96 -34.42 28.49
N LEU A 117 -36.51 -35.33 29.39
CA LEU A 117 -36.50 -36.75 29.08
C LEU A 117 -37.91 -37.30 28.87
N GLY A 118 -38.04 -38.12 27.84
CA GLY A 118 -39.31 -38.69 27.41
C GLY A 118 -40.21 -37.75 26.58
N LYS A 119 -39.84 -36.46 26.46
CA LYS A 119 -40.52 -35.49 25.60
C LYS A 119 -40.02 -35.59 24.16
N THR A 120 -40.90 -35.19 23.22
CA THR A 120 -40.52 -35.17 21.80
C THR A 120 -39.92 -33.82 21.37
N VAL A 121 -39.28 -33.78 20.20
CA VAL A 121 -38.75 -32.56 19.59
C VAL A 121 -39.90 -31.55 19.39
N SER A 122 -41.05 -32.01 18.94
CA SER A 122 -42.23 -31.15 18.78
C SER A 122 -42.76 -30.56 20.10
N GLU A 123 -42.60 -31.26 21.24
CA GLU A 123 -42.99 -30.75 22.56
C GLU A 123 -41.93 -29.79 23.15
N VAL A 124 -40.66 -30.01 22.86
CA VAL A 124 -39.53 -29.23 23.46
C VAL A 124 -39.18 -28.03 22.62
N LEU A 125 -39.13 -28.18 21.30
CA LEU A 125 -38.70 -27.19 20.31
C LEU A 125 -39.73 -27.07 19.16
N PRO A 126 -40.99 -26.69 19.43
CA PRO A 126 -42.06 -26.71 18.43
C PRO A 126 -41.75 -25.83 17.21
N GLU A 127 -41.09 -24.67 17.42
CA GLU A 127 -40.70 -23.75 16.36
C GLU A 127 -39.62 -24.32 15.43
N ARG A 128 -38.89 -25.36 15.87
CA ARG A 128 -37.82 -26.00 15.11
C ARG A 128 -38.14 -27.41 14.67
N ALA A 129 -39.24 -27.97 15.11
CA ALA A 129 -39.63 -29.35 14.81
C ALA A 129 -39.73 -29.63 13.31
N ALA A 130 -40.26 -28.67 12.55
CA ALA A 130 -40.37 -28.78 11.09
C ALA A 130 -39.03 -28.91 10.36
N ASP A 131 -37.96 -28.35 10.90
CA ASP A 131 -36.58 -28.44 10.38
C ASP A 131 -35.83 -29.66 10.93
N LEU A 132 -35.94 -29.90 12.25
CA LEU A 132 -35.13 -30.92 12.93
C LEU A 132 -35.62 -32.36 12.67
N ILE A 133 -36.92 -32.61 12.62
CA ILE A 133 -37.47 -33.97 12.44
C ILE A 133 -37.04 -34.57 11.09
N PRO A 134 -37.20 -33.89 9.94
CA PRO A 134 -36.73 -34.40 8.66
C PRO A 134 -35.20 -34.57 8.62
N LEU A 135 -34.48 -33.64 9.24
CA LEU A 135 -33.01 -33.69 9.28
C LEU A 135 -32.52 -34.93 10.04
N TYR A 136 -33.03 -35.16 11.26
CA TYR A 136 -32.68 -36.33 12.07
C TYR A 136 -33.09 -37.65 11.38
N THR A 137 -34.21 -37.64 10.73
CA THR A 137 -34.69 -38.80 9.93
C THR A 137 -33.76 -39.08 8.75
N SER A 138 -33.29 -38.06 8.10
CA SER A 138 -32.29 -38.18 7.01
C SER A 138 -30.96 -38.72 7.53
N VAL A 139 -30.45 -38.22 8.65
CA VAL A 139 -29.21 -38.69 9.30
C VAL A 139 -29.30 -40.18 9.62
N LEU A 140 -30.41 -40.63 10.19
CA LEU A 140 -30.60 -42.03 10.51
C LEU A 140 -30.72 -42.91 9.25
N SER A 141 -31.55 -42.49 8.28
CA SER A 141 -31.81 -43.30 7.06
C SER A 141 -30.62 -43.44 6.18
N GLN A 142 -29.78 -42.40 6.07
CA GLN A 142 -28.56 -42.41 5.27
C GLN A 142 -27.36 -43.01 6.00
N SER A 143 -27.48 -43.24 7.31
CA SER A 143 -26.38 -43.67 8.19
C SER A 143 -25.13 -42.80 8.06
N ARG A 144 -25.31 -41.50 7.80
CA ARG A 144 -24.22 -40.53 7.61
C ARG A 144 -24.30 -39.42 8.63
N PRO A 145 -23.16 -39.08 9.28
CA PRO A 145 -23.08 -37.90 10.11
C PRO A 145 -23.44 -36.65 9.33
N HIS A 146 -24.09 -35.70 9.97
CA HIS A 146 -24.38 -34.37 9.47
C HIS A 146 -23.84 -33.32 10.43
N GLN A 147 -23.28 -32.26 9.88
CA GLN A 147 -22.74 -31.14 10.64
C GLN A 147 -23.28 -29.83 10.07
N ARG A 148 -23.65 -28.90 10.96
CA ARG A 148 -24.01 -27.53 10.58
C ARG A 148 -23.68 -26.55 11.69
N GLU A 149 -23.39 -25.33 11.30
CA GLU A 149 -23.33 -24.20 12.23
C GLU A 149 -24.73 -23.66 12.44
N GLU A 150 -25.11 -23.41 13.68
CA GLU A 150 -26.39 -22.80 14.02
C GLU A 150 -26.28 -21.91 15.24
N ARG A 151 -27.22 -20.95 15.35
CA ARG A 151 -27.28 -20.08 16.51
C ARG A 151 -28.42 -20.51 17.42
N TRP A 152 -28.09 -20.77 18.68
CA TRP A 152 -29.04 -21.19 19.67
C TRP A 152 -28.84 -20.43 21.00
N GLY A 153 -29.91 -19.78 21.49
CA GLY A 153 -29.87 -19.01 22.73
C GLY A 153 -28.79 -17.91 22.77
N GLY A 154 -28.41 -17.36 21.59
CA GLY A 154 -27.34 -16.36 21.49
C GLY A 154 -25.94 -16.91 21.35
N THR A 155 -25.77 -18.24 21.39
CA THR A 155 -24.49 -18.96 21.24
C THR A 155 -24.39 -19.52 19.83
N ASP A 156 -23.27 -19.35 19.17
CA ASP A 156 -22.98 -19.96 17.89
C ASP A 156 -22.44 -21.37 18.13
N LEU A 157 -23.14 -22.38 17.66
CA LEU A 157 -22.86 -23.80 17.87
C LEU A 157 -22.48 -24.48 16.58
N LEU A 158 -21.45 -25.32 16.61
CA LEU A 158 -21.23 -26.35 15.61
C LEU A 158 -21.95 -27.60 16.06
N VAL A 159 -23.08 -27.92 15.44
CA VAL A 159 -23.90 -29.08 15.79
C VAL A 159 -23.58 -30.23 14.86
N SER A 160 -23.19 -31.37 15.46
CA SER A 160 -22.96 -32.65 14.78
C SER A 160 -24.07 -33.63 15.17
N MET A 161 -24.60 -34.34 14.19
CA MET A 161 -25.66 -35.32 14.37
C MET A 161 -25.20 -36.62 13.72
N PHE A 162 -25.31 -37.73 14.44
CA PHE A 162 -24.89 -39.04 13.92
C PHE A 162 -25.72 -40.18 14.51
N PRO A 163 -25.96 -41.25 13.76
CA PRO A 163 -26.73 -42.42 14.24
C PRO A 163 -25.85 -43.27 15.18
N ILE A 164 -26.46 -43.78 16.25
CA ILE A 164 -25.83 -44.70 17.21
C ILE A 164 -26.50 -46.07 17.29
N GLY A 165 -27.48 -46.32 16.48
CA GLY A 165 -28.22 -47.58 16.43
C GLY A 165 -29.24 -47.60 15.30
N ARG A 166 -30.23 -48.50 15.41
CA ARG A 166 -31.27 -48.62 14.36
C ARG A 166 -32.30 -47.49 14.43
N ASP A 167 -32.53 -46.97 15.62
CA ASP A 167 -33.63 -45.99 15.87
C ASP A 167 -33.15 -44.79 16.73
N SER A 168 -31.85 -44.63 16.93
CA SER A 168 -31.26 -43.62 17.79
C SER A 168 -30.22 -42.75 17.10
N ILE A 169 -30.24 -41.47 17.44
CA ILE A 169 -29.22 -40.52 17.03
C ILE A 169 -28.61 -39.80 18.24
N VAL A 170 -27.41 -39.31 18.10
CA VAL A 170 -26.77 -38.34 19.00
C VAL A 170 -26.70 -37.00 18.31
N THR A 171 -27.02 -35.94 19.04
CA THR A 171 -26.67 -34.57 18.69
C THR A 171 -25.59 -34.08 19.63
N SER A 172 -24.49 -33.53 19.07
CA SER A 172 -23.42 -32.91 19.83
C SER A 172 -23.23 -31.46 19.34
N GLY A 173 -23.24 -30.51 20.26
CA GLY A 173 -23.01 -29.09 19.97
C GLY A 173 -21.76 -28.58 20.65
N ILE A 174 -20.90 -27.91 19.91
CA ILE A 174 -19.68 -27.24 20.40
C ILE A 174 -19.86 -25.74 20.27
N ASP A 175 -19.60 -24.98 21.33
CA ASP A 175 -19.63 -23.52 21.29
C ASP A 175 -18.47 -22.99 20.43
N ILE A 176 -18.81 -22.37 19.32
CA ILE A 176 -17.86 -21.74 18.39
C ILE A 176 -17.93 -20.21 18.43
N SER A 177 -18.63 -19.61 19.39
CA SER A 177 -18.85 -18.16 19.46
C SER A 177 -17.55 -17.38 19.53
N ALA A 178 -16.52 -17.90 20.21
CA ALA A 178 -15.21 -17.28 20.25
C ALA A 178 -14.52 -17.30 18.88
N ARG A 179 -14.61 -18.42 18.16
CA ARG A 179 -14.09 -18.58 16.81
C ARG A 179 -14.79 -17.64 15.84
N ALA A 180 -16.12 -17.62 15.87
CA ALA A 180 -16.93 -16.75 14.99
C ALA A 180 -16.59 -15.26 15.19
N ARG A 181 -16.42 -14.83 16.46
CA ARG A 181 -16.00 -13.45 16.77
C ARG A 181 -14.59 -13.15 16.24
N MET A 182 -13.64 -14.08 16.42
CA MET A 182 -12.28 -13.91 15.88
C MET A 182 -12.27 -13.82 14.35
N GLU A 183 -13.06 -14.64 13.66
CA GLU A 183 -13.15 -14.61 12.19
C GLU A 183 -13.69 -13.26 11.69
N VAL A 184 -14.71 -12.70 12.36
CA VAL A 184 -15.24 -11.36 12.04
C VAL A 184 -14.19 -10.28 12.26
N GLU A 185 -13.45 -10.33 13.38
CA GLU A 185 -12.43 -9.33 13.69
C GLU A 185 -11.23 -9.41 12.73
N ILE A 186 -10.81 -10.64 12.38
CA ILE A 186 -9.77 -10.83 11.35
C ILE A 186 -10.19 -10.23 10.01
N LYS A 187 -11.42 -10.49 9.57
CA LYS A 187 -11.95 -9.89 8.33
C LYS A 187 -11.94 -8.38 8.39
N ARG A 188 -12.42 -7.80 9.49
CA ARG A 188 -12.42 -6.36 9.70
C ARG A 188 -11.02 -5.77 9.64
N LEU A 189 -10.04 -6.39 10.32
CA LEU A 189 -8.65 -5.92 10.32
C LEU A 189 -8.01 -6.01 8.93
N LEU A 190 -8.32 -7.07 8.17
CA LEU A 190 -7.87 -7.21 6.79
C LEU A 190 -8.45 -6.12 5.88
N GLU A 191 -9.73 -5.79 6.03
CA GLU A 191 -10.37 -4.72 5.25
C GLU A 191 -9.77 -3.35 5.57
N VAL A 192 -9.54 -3.05 6.85
CA VAL A 192 -8.88 -1.79 7.28
C VAL A 192 -7.47 -1.70 6.70
N ASN A 193 -6.67 -2.76 6.83
CA ASN A 193 -5.30 -2.79 6.31
C ASN A 193 -5.26 -2.65 4.78
N ARG A 194 -6.22 -3.29 4.09
CA ARG A 194 -6.35 -3.17 2.64
C ARG A 194 -6.69 -1.73 2.23
N ALA A 195 -7.67 -1.12 2.88
CA ALA A 195 -8.08 0.26 2.59
C ALA A 195 -6.92 1.25 2.82
N GLU A 196 -6.15 1.08 3.90
CA GLU A 196 -4.98 1.90 4.18
C GLU A 196 -3.90 1.77 3.10
N ARG A 197 -3.60 0.53 2.67
CA ARG A 197 -2.63 0.28 1.57
C ARG A 197 -3.10 0.88 0.25
N GLU A 198 -4.38 0.72 -0.09
CA GLU A 198 -4.96 1.29 -1.31
C GLU A 198 -4.89 2.83 -1.29
N TRP A 199 -5.19 3.44 -0.14
CA TRP A 199 -5.07 4.89 0.05
C TRP A 199 -3.62 5.36 -0.11
N LEU A 200 -2.65 4.74 0.58
CA LEU A 200 -1.23 5.09 0.44
C LEU A 200 -0.74 4.95 -1.00
N SER A 201 -1.12 3.86 -1.66
CA SER A 201 -0.79 3.64 -3.07
C SER A 201 -1.40 4.71 -3.97
N ALA A 202 -2.65 5.10 -3.75
CA ALA A 202 -3.30 6.15 -4.52
C ALA A 202 -2.60 7.51 -4.33
N VAL A 203 -2.20 7.86 -3.11
CA VAL A 203 -1.44 9.09 -2.83
C VAL A 203 -0.11 9.08 -3.60
N LEU A 204 0.69 8.02 -3.46
CA LEU A 204 1.98 7.91 -4.15
C LEU A 204 1.83 7.93 -5.67
N ASN A 205 0.80 7.28 -6.20
CA ASN A 205 0.54 7.21 -7.64
C ASN A 205 0.01 8.53 -8.24
N SER A 206 -0.61 9.38 -7.42
CA SER A 206 -1.10 10.70 -7.85
C SER A 206 -0.02 11.79 -7.83
N MET A 207 1.13 11.53 -7.22
CA MET A 207 2.23 12.48 -7.18
C MET A 207 2.84 12.68 -8.56
N THR A 208 3.11 13.94 -8.90
CA THR A 208 3.82 14.32 -10.13
C THR A 208 5.32 14.20 -10.00
N GLU A 209 5.83 14.27 -8.77
CA GLU A 209 7.24 14.07 -8.45
C GLU A 209 7.58 12.58 -8.47
N GLU A 210 8.81 12.28 -8.82
CA GLU A 210 9.31 10.91 -8.82
C GLU A 210 9.57 10.45 -7.38
N VAL A 211 9.00 9.33 -6.97
CA VAL A 211 9.19 8.75 -5.63
C VAL A 211 9.78 7.35 -5.76
N TYR A 212 10.88 7.13 -5.05
CA TYR A 212 11.60 5.86 -5.01
C TYR A 212 11.77 5.38 -3.58
N PHE A 213 11.61 4.08 -3.37
CA PHE A 213 12.03 3.41 -2.14
C PHE A 213 13.13 2.41 -2.46
N ALA A 214 14.14 2.34 -1.59
CA ALA A 214 15.22 1.36 -1.71
C ALA A 214 15.44 0.65 -0.38
N ASP A 215 15.85 -0.62 -0.46
CA ASP A 215 16.23 -1.45 0.68
C ASP A 215 17.66 -1.15 1.17
N PRO A 216 18.07 -1.70 2.33
CA PRO A 216 19.44 -1.55 2.82
C PRO A 216 20.51 -2.17 1.92
N GLN A 217 20.15 -3.07 1.01
CA GLN A 217 21.02 -3.68 0.01
C GLN A 217 21.15 -2.81 -1.25
N ARG A 218 20.67 -1.56 -1.22
CA ARG A 218 20.69 -0.59 -2.33
C ARG A 218 19.90 -1.03 -3.55
N ARG A 219 18.80 -1.77 -3.36
CA ARG A 219 17.90 -2.15 -4.44
C ARG A 219 16.60 -1.39 -4.31
N TYR A 220 16.09 -0.90 -5.43
CA TYR A 220 14.77 -0.29 -5.45
C TYR A 220 13.69 -1.34 -5.15
N THR A 221 12.82 -1.02 -4.23
CA THR A 221 11.65 -1.85 -3.85
C THR A 221 10.33 -1.25 -4.34
N TYR A 222 10.36 0.02 -4.70
CA TYR A 222 9.19 0.71 -5.24
C TYR A 222 9.61 1.96 -6.02
N ALA A 223 8.84 2.26 -7.07
CA ALA A 223 8.83 3.54 -7.75
C ALA A 223 7.40 3.88 -8.16
N ASN A 224 7.01 5.14 -8.00
CA ASN A 224 5.69 5.59 -8.42
C ASN A 224 5.61 5.73 -9.96
N PRO A 225 4.40 5.89 -10.54
CA PRO A 225 4.25 6.04 -11.99
C PRO A 225 5.02 7.20 -12.61
N ALA A 226 5.26 8.29 -11.86
CA ALA A 226 6.08 9.40 -12.35
C ALA A 226 7.54 8.96 -12.55
N ALA A 227 8.10 8.27 -11.57
CA ALA A 227 9.44 7.72 -11.63
C ALA A 227 9.61 6.67 -12.74
N LEU A 228 8.64 5.77 -12.90
CA LEU A 228 8.68 4.74 -13.95
C LEU A 228 8.65 5.34 -15.36
N ARG A 229 7.86 6.41 -15.56
CA ARG A 229 7.80 7.11 -16.86
C ARG A 229 9.14 7.74 -17.23
N GLU A 230 9.84 8.32 -16.26
CA GLU A 230 11.14 8.96 -16.52
C GLU A 230 12.18 7.96 -17.03
N PHE A 231 12.27 6.80 -16.40
CA PHE A 231 13.20 5.76 -16.81
C PHE A 231 12.67 4.85 -17.91
N ARG A 232 11.40 4.98 -18.31
CA ARG A 232 10.71 4.09 -19.25
C ARG A 232 10.85 2.62 -18.90
N HIS A 233 10.77 2.32 -17.62
CA HIS A 233 10.73 0.98 -17.07
C HIS A 233 9.32 0.64 -16.64
N ASP A 234 8.91 -0.60 -16.85
CA ASP A 234 7.64 -1.10 -16.30
C ASP A 234 7.73 -1.33 -14.79
N THR A 235 8.93 -1.61 -14.30
CA THR A 235 9.25 -1.77 -12.88
C THR A 235 10.72 -1.50 -12.62
N VAL A 236 11.03 -1.08 -11.40
CA VAL A 236 12.41 -0.98 -10.89
C VAL A 236 12.66 -1.95 -9.74
N GLU A 237 11.67 -2.77 -9.38
CA GLU A 237 11.74 -3.67 -8.23
C GLU A 237 12.93 -4.63 -8.34
N GLY A 238 13.77 -4.68 -7.30
CA GLY A 238 14.98 -5.49 -7.23
C GLY A 238 16.16 -4.97 -8.06
N VAL A 239 16.01 -3.84 -8.77
CA VAL A 239 17.09 -3.24 -9.54
C VAL A 239 18.02 -2.45 -8.62
N ASP A 240 19.33 -2.63 -8.77
CA ASP A 240 20.34 -1.91 -8.01
C ASP A 240 20.30 -0.40 -8.35
N ILE A 241 20.41 0.46 -7.31
CA ILE A 241 20.45 1.91 -7.48
C ILE A 241 21.58 2.31 -8.42
N GLU A 242 22.76 1.69 -8.26
CA GLU A 242 23.94 1.99 -9.07
C GLU A 242 23.70 1.74 -10.56
N LYS A 243 22.98 0.65 -10.87
CA LYS A 243 22.65 0.30 -12.26
C LYS A 243 21.76 1.37 -12.93
N ILE A 244 20.84 1.98 -12.19
CA ILE A 244 19.97 3.04 -12.72
C ILE A 244 20.76 4.36 -12.80
N VAL A 245 21.44 4.73 -11.71
CA VAL A 245 22.21 5.98 -11.66
C VAL A 245 23.35 6.01 -12.67
N SER A 246 24.03 4.88 -12.93
CA SER A 246 25.11 4.80 -13.93
C SER A 246 24.63 4.96 -15.37
N GLN A 247 23.33 4.78 -15.64
CA GLN A 247 22.75 5.10 -16.94
C GLN A 247 22.57 6.61 -17.17
N LEU A 248 22.72 7.41 -16.11
CA LEU A 248 22.57 8.86 -16.12
C LEU A 248 23.95 9.49 -15.89
N GLU A 249 24.28 10.49 -16.66
CA GLU A 249 25.41 11.38 -16.33
C GLU A 249 24.92 12.40 -15.31
N VAL A 250 25.25 12.16 -14.04
CA VAL A 250 24.84 13.03 -12.93
C VAL A 250 25.99 13.98 -12.59
N LEU A 251 25.69 15.28 -12.66
CA LEU A 251 26.62 16.35 -12.37
C LEU A 251 26.16 17.13 -11.14
N ARG A 252 27.12 17.70 -10.41
CA ARG A 252 26.85 18.71 -9.39
C ARG A 252 26.42 20.03 -10.06
N PRO A 253 25.88 21.00 -9.32
CA PRO A 253 25.49 22.31 -9.87
C PRO A 253 26.63 23.08 -10.55
N ASP A 254 27.88 22.80 -10.17
CA ASP A 254 29.09 23.37 -10.77
C ASP A 254 29.51 22.69 -12.09
N GLY A 255 28.79 21.66 -12.52
CA GLY A 255 29.06 20.89 -13.72
C GLY A 255 30.05 19.74 -13.54
N THR A 256 30.60 19.50 -12.33
CA THR A 256 31.50 18.39 -12.06
C THR A 256 30.73 17.07 -11.88
N PRO A 257 31.29 15.92 -12.33
CA PRO A 257 30.66 14.62 -12.11
C PRO A 257 30.47 14.30 -10.64
N ARG A 258 29.27 13.79 -10.27
CA ARG A 258 29.00 13.37 -8.91
C ARG A 258 29.30 11.88 -8.74
N PRO A 259 30.16 11.49 -7.78
CA PRO A 259 30.39 10.08 -7.45
C PRO A 259 29.11 9.40 -6.94
N PHE A 260 28.96 8.10 -7.26
CA PHE A 260 27.82 7.30 -6.79
C PHE A 260 27.67 7.28 -5.26
N SER A 261 28.79 7.27 -4.52
CA SER A 261 28.78 7.30 -3.05
C SER A 261 28.11 8.54 -2.45
N GLU A 262 28.06 9.64 -3.20
CA GLU A 262 27.42 10.89 -2.80
C GLU A 262 25.94 10.96 -3.22
N ALA A 263 25.43 9.92 -3.88
CA ALA A 263 24.03 9.91 -4.29
C ALA A 263 23.08 10.01 -3.07
N PRO A 264 22.10 10.92 -3.08
CA PRO A 264 21.20 11.15 -1.96
C PRO A 264 20.54 9.86 -1.38
N PRO A 265 20.05 8.91 -2.20
CA PRO A 265 19.51 7.66 -1.67
C PRO A 265 20.56 6.80 -0.93
N VAL A 266 21.82 6.83 -1.38
CA VAL A 266 22.91 6.08 -0.74
C VAL A 266 23.28 6.70 0.60
N ARG A 267 23.39 8.03 0.66
CA ARG A 267 23.61 8.78 1.91
C ARG A 267 22.49 8.58 2.91
N ALA A 268 21.23 8.53 2.43
CA ALA A 268 20.09 8.25 3.29
C ALA A 268 20.17 6.86 3.93
N LEU A 269 20.66 5.85 3.24
CA LEU A 269 20.89 4.51 3.82
C LEU A 269 21.95 4.49 4.92
N THR A 270 22.83 5.50 5.00
CA THR A 270 23.78 5.67 6.12
C THR A 270 23.19 6.50 7.28
N GLY A 271 21.97 6.99 7.13
CA GLY A 271 21.25 7.72 8.18
C GLY A 271 21.18 9.22 7.98
N GLU A 272 21.75 9.76 6.90
CA GLU A 272 21.71 11.16 6.57
C GLU A 272 20.34 11.55 5.98
N VAL A 273 19.87 12.75 6.30
CA VAL A 273 18.69 13.36 5.67
C VAL A 273 19.17 14.42 4.68
N VAL A 274 19.00 14.16 3.40
CA VAL A 274 19.30 15.09 2.32
C VAL A 274 18.03 15.85 1.97
N ARG A 275 18.12 17.17 1.86
CA ARG A 275 16.98 18.02 1.51
C ARG A 275 17.32 18.90 0.32
N ASP A 276 16.47 18.87 -0.67
CA ASP A 276 16.46 19.78 -1.82
C ASP A 276 17.83 19.95 -2.48
N GLU A 277 18.65 18.86 -2.51
CA GLU A 277 19.96 18.88 -3.12
C GLU A 277 19.82 18.98 -4.64
N GLU A 278 20.41 20.00 -5.20
CA GLU A 278 20.37 20.22 -6.65
C GLU A 278 21.42 19.38 -7.36
N GLN A 279 21.02 18.85 -8.50
CA GLN A 279 21.87 18.12 -9.43
C GLN A 279 21.45 18.40 -10.86
N ILE A 280 22.39 18.26 -11.78
CA ILE A 280 22.15 18.32 -13.21
C ILE A 280 22.27 16.89 -13.74
N VAL A 281 21.27 16.45 -14.50
CA VAL A 281 21.27 15.14 -15.12
C VAL A 281 21.27 15.31 -16.62
N ARG A 282 22.28 14.71 -17.28
CA ARG A 282 22.25 14.61 -18.74
C ARG A 282 21.52 13.34 -19.15
N VAL A 283 20.44 13.52 -19.89
CA VAL A 283 19.67 12.39 -20.43
C VAL A 283 20.49 11.75 -21.58
N PRO A 284 20.92 10.49 -21.48
CA PRO A 284 21.86 9.89 -22.43
C PRO A 284 21.38 9.86 -23.88
N ARG A 285 20.06 9.76 -24.09
CA ARG A 285 19.48 9.63 -25.44
C ARG A 285 19.28 10.94 -26.17
N THR A 286 19.01 12.01 -25.44
CA THR A 286 18.72 13.33 -26.02
C THR A 286 19.87 14.30 -25.84
N GLY A 287 20.80 14.03 -24.92
CA GLY A 287 21.85 14.95 -24.49
C GLY A 287 21.31 16.14 -23.69
N GLU A 288 20.00 16.17 -23.42
CA GLU A 288 19.30 17.22 -22.71
C GLU A 288 19.80 17.28 -21.26
N LEU A 289 20.04 18.50 -20.79
CA LEU A 289 20.38 18.76 -19.38
C LEU A 289 19.11 19.10 -18.62
N ARG A 290 18.84 18.34 -17.55
CA ARG A 290 17.74 18.58 -16.64
C ARG A 290 18.24 18.95 -15.27
N HIS A 291 17.68 20.00 -14.72
CA HIS A 291 17.92 20.41 -13.34
C HIS A 291 16.95 19.66 -12.44
N ARG A 292 17.49 18.89 -11.50
CA ARG A 292 16.71 18.09 -10.56
C ARG A 292 17.02 18.47 -9.13
N GLN A 293 16.02 18.48 -8.31
CA GLN A 293 16.11 18.67 -6.88
C GLN A 293 15.73 17.35 -6.20
N VAL A 294 16.62 16.85 -5.36
CA VAL A 294 16.49 15.54 -4.73
C VAL A 294 16.44 15.69 -3.22
N SER A 295 15.41 15.15 -2.62
CA SER A 295 15.31 14.96 -1.17
C SER A 295 15.30 13.47 -0.86
N SER A 296 16.13 13.04 0.10
CA SER A 296 16.22 11.64 0.50
C SER A 296 16.31 11.51 2.01
N ALA A 297 15.61 10.53 2.57
CA ALA A 297 15.59 10.28 4.01
C ALA A 297 15.62 8.77 4.31
N PRO A 298 16.23 8.38 5.46
CA PRO A 298 16.19 7.00 5.93
C PRO A 298 14.77 6.62 6.37
N VAL A 299 14.33 5.44 5.98
CA VAL A 299 13.12 4.79 6.49
C VAL A 299 13.53 3.90 7.66
N ARG A 300 12.87 4.08 8.80
CA ARG A 300 13.21 3.35 10.04
C ARG A 300 12.03 2.51 10.51
N ASP A 301 12.34 1.35 11.09
CA ASP A 301 11.36 0.53 11.80
C ASP A 301 11.03 1.14 13.18
N SER A 302 10.09 0.51 13.90
CA SER A 302 9.69 0.90 15.25
C SER A 302 10.85 0.85 16.28
N GLY A 303 11.92 0.10 16.00
CA GLY A 303 13.13 0.00 16.79
C GLY A 303 14.21 1.03 16.41
N GLY A 304 13.94 1.90 15.43
CA GLY A 304 14.89 2.92 14.96
C GLY A 304 15.94 2.43 13.95
N ARG A 305 15.93 1.14 13.56
CA ARG A 305 16.86 0.58 12.57
C ARG A 305 16.47 1.05 11.18
N ILE A 306 17.46 1.40 10.37
CA ILE A 306 17.22 1.76 8.96
C ILE A 306 16.84 0.51 8.19
N ILE A 307 15.64 0.51 7.64
CA ILE A 307 15.07 -0.56 6.82
C ILE A 307 15.02 -0.17 5.32
N GLY A 308 15.47 1.03 4.98
CA GLY A 308 15.51 1.52 3.61
C GLY A 308 15.71 3.01 3.53
N SER A 309 15.58 3.55 2.32
CA SER A 309 15.53 4.98 2.05
C SER A 309 14.35 5.33 1.16
N VAL A 310 13.82 6.53 1.34
CA VAL A 310 12.87 7.15 0.43
C VAL A 310 13.54 8.34 -0.24
N SER A 311 13.35 8.48 -1.55
CA SER A 311 13.82 9.62 -2.32
C SER A 311 12.68 10.21 -3.12
N VAL A 312 12.61 11.54 -3.10
CA VAL A 312 11.70 12.34 -3.93
C VAL A 312 12.56 13.18 -4.86
N VAL A 313 12.26 13.13 -6.16
CA VAL A 313 12.98 13.87 -7.19
C VAL A 313 11.99 14.76 -7.92
N ARG A 314 12.31 16.05 -7.97
CA ARG A 314 11.56 17.08 -8.67
C ARG A 314 12.36 17.59 -9.85
N ASP A 315 11.79 17.62 -11.04
CA ASP A 315 12.35 18.33 -12.18
C ASP A 315 12.05 19.83 -12.03
N VAL A 316 13.11 20.62 -11.95
CA VAL A 316 13.05 22.09 -11.79
C VAL A 316 13.62 22.83 -13.00
N THR A 317 13.76 22.13 -14.13
CA THR A 317 14.39 22.67 -15.35
C THR A 317 13.69 23.91 -15.85
N ASP A 318 12.37 23.87 -16.04
CA ASP A 318 11.59 25.01 -16.50
C ASP A 318 11.62 26.20 -15.54
N GLU A 319 11.63 25.91 -14.25
CA GLU A 319 11.71 26.92 -13.20
C GLU A 319 13.07 27.63 -13.23
N ARG A 320 14.15 26.85 -13.39
CA ARG A 320 15.52 27.40 -13.52
C ARG A 320 15.71 28.19 -14.80
N LEU A 321 15.20 27.72 -15.92
CA LEU A 321 15.25 28.47 -17.17
C LEU A 321 14.53 29.81 -17.06
N ARG A 322 13.31 29.83 -16.55
CA ARG A 322 12.55 31.07 -16.33
C ARG A 322 13.26 32.03 -15.37
N GLN A 323 13.82 31.53 -14.29
CA GLN A 323 14.57 32.34 -13.34
C GLN A 323 15.81 32.98 -13.98
N LYS A 324 16.54 32.20 -14.82
CA LYS A 324 17.69 32.68 -15.55
C LYS A 324 17.31 33.77 -16.56
N GLU A 325 16.24 33.55 -17.34
CA GLU A 325 15.73 34.56 -18.29
C GLU A 325 15.35 35.87 -17.59
N LEU A 326 14.68 35.77 -16.46
CA LEU A 326 14.31 36.93 -15.64
C LEU A 326 15.53 37.69 -15.12
N GLN A 327 16.54 36.97 -14.61
CA GLN A 327 17.80 37.56 -14.16
C GLN A 327 18.55 38.24 -15.30
N GLU A 328 18.63 37.63 -16.47
CA GLU A 328 19.26 38.20 -17.66
C GLU A 328 18.52 39.45 -18.14
N ALA A 329 17.18 39.44 -18.12
CA ALA A 329 16.37 40.60 -18.45
C ALA A 329 16.63 41.76 -17.47
N GLU A 330 16.66 41.48 -16.17
CA GLU A 330 16.95 42.49 -15.14
C GLU A 330 18.37 43.06 -15.28
N HIS A 331 19.37 42.21 -15.53
CA HIS A 331 20.74 42.67 -15.81
C HIS A 331 20.83 43.51 -17.09
N ARG A 332 20.07 43.17 -18.16
CA ARG A 332 19.99 43.99 -19.36
C ARG A 332 19.36 45.37 -19.06
N ARG A 333 18.27 45.40 -18.30
CA ARG A 333 17.61 46.61 -17.85
C ARG A 333 18.53 47.51 -17.02
N GLN A 334 19.24 46.94 -16.05
CA GLN A 334 20.19 47.69 -15.21
C GLN A 334 21.33 48.30 -16.03
N ARG A 335 21.93 47.53 -16.97
CA ARG A 335 22.96 48.04 -17.87
C ARG A 335 22.45 49.19 -18.74
N LEU A 336 21.24 49.07 -19.28
CA LEU A 336 20.61 50.14 -20.06
C LEU A 336 20.45 51.40 -19.23
N ILE A 337 19.91 51.32 -17.99
CA ILE A 337 19.73 52.48 -17.10
C ILE A 337 21.07 53.12 -16.79
N ALA A 338 22.12 52.36 -16.50
CA ALA A 338 23.42 52.87 -16.21
C ALA A 338 24.06 53.64 -17.41
N THR A 339 23.91 53.06 -18.61
CA THR A 339 24.34 53.72 -19.85
C THR A 339 23.58 55.02 -20.09
N LEU A 340 22.26 55.02 -19.96
CA LEU A 340 21.43 56.20 -20.09
C LEU A 340 21.77 57.29 -19.11
N ALA A 341 22.01 56.97 -17.86
CA ALA A 341 22.42 57.91 -16.83
C ALA A 341 23.73 58.57 -17.16
N HIS A 342 24.69 57.84 -17.74
CA HIS A 342 25.96 58.35 -18.20
C HIS A 342 25.80 59.29 -19.43
N GLU A 343 25.04 58.85 -20.46
CA GLU A 343 24.79 59.62 -21.67
C GLU A 343 23.99 60.90 -21.41
N LEU A 344 23.07 60.91 -20.43
CA LEU A 344 22.37 62.12 -19.99
C LEU A 344 23.29 63.09 -19.22
N ARG A 345 24.16 62.56 -18.38
CA ARG A 345 25.11 63.40 -17.59
C ARG A 345 26.07 64.14 -18.50
N ASN A 346 26.50 63.57 -19.61
CA ASN A 346 27.48 64.18 -20.53
C ASN A 346 27.01 65.50 -21.07
N PRO A 347 25.79 65.73 -21.67
CA PRO A 347 25.37 67.04 -22.12
C PRO A 347 24.92 67.96 -20.99
N LEU A 348 24.44 67.39 -19.83
CA LEU A 348 24.02 68.20 -18.70
C LEU A 348 25.19 68.92 -18.00
N ALA A 349 26.38 68.31 -17.94
CA ALA A 349 27.54 68.89 -17.26
C ALA A 349 27.99 70.21 -17.94
N PRO A 350 28.15 70.28 -19.30
CA PRO A 350 28.45 71.51 -19.97
C PRO A 350 27.34 72.55 -19.84
N ILE A 351 26.08 72.20 -19.92
CA ILE A 351 24.95 73.09 -19.72
C ILE A 351 25.03 73.73 -18.32
N ARG A 352 25.24 72.96 -17.28
CA ARG A 352 25.43 73.48 -15.91
C ARG A 352 26.57 74.41 -15.79
N THR A 353 27.72 74.08 -16.40
CA THR A 353 28.90 74.96 -16.44
C THR A 353 28.62 76.23 -17.19
N GLY A 354 27.91 76.17 -18.32
CA GLY A 354 27.48 77.31 -19.06
C GLY A 354 26.59 78.28 -18.25
N ILE A 355 25.66 77.76 -17.47
CA ILE A 355 24.82 78.58 -16.59
C ILE A 355 25.70 79.32 -15.52
N GLU A 356 26.70 78.65 -14.96
CA GLU A 356 27.62 79.28 -13.97
C GLU A 356 28.47 80.35 -14.61
N LEU A 357 28.92 80.16 -15.85
CA LEU A 357 29.69 81.14 -16.61
C LEU A 357 28.80 82.38 -16.97
N LEU A 358 27.55 82.19 -17.34
CA LEU A 358 26.64 83.32 -17.63
C LEU A 358 26.33 84.15 -16.42
N LYS A 359 26.44 83.68 -15.21
CA LYS A 359 26.38 84.49 -13.98
C LYS A 359 27.50 85.56 -13.89
N LYS A 360 28.63 85.36 -14.61
CA LYS A 360 29.81 86.21 -14.66
C LYS A 360 29.82 87.18 -15.86
N VAL A 361 28.77 87.24 -16.66
CA VAL A 361 28.70 88.02 -17.91
C VAL A 361 28.98 89.52 -17.66
N ARG A 362 28.64 90.09 -16.49
CA ARG A 362 28.93 91.47 -16.16
C ARG A 362 30.42 91.76 -16.13
N GLU A 363 31.24 90.79 -15.83
CA GLU A 363 32.72 90.91 -15.74
C GLU A 363 33.39 90.56 -17.05
N GLN A 364 32.74 89.66 -17.85
CA GLN A 364 33.25 89.14 -19.11
C GLN A 364 32.16 89.07 -20.20
N PRO A 365 31.83 90.20 -20.91
CA PRO A 365 30.79 90.23 -21.92
C PRO A 365 30.97 89.29 -23.07
N ALA A 366 32.19 88.90 -23.47
CA ALA A 366 32.50 87.92 -24.54
C ALA A 366 31.92 86.50 -24.30
N LEU A 367 31.49 86.20 -23.08
CA LEU A 367 30.83 84.94 -22.74
C LEU A 367 29.47 84.80 -23.43
N LEU A 368 28.79 85.95 -23.79
CA LEU A 368 27.54 85.90 -24.54
C LEU A 368 27.65 85.33 -25.94
N ASP A 369 28.79 85.45 -26.59
CA ASP A 369 29.00 84.96 -27.96
C ASP A 369 29.34 83.45 -27.97
N THR A 370 29.84 82.89 -26.88
CA THR A 370 30.38 81.54 -26.85
C THR A 370 29.52 80.53 -26.05
N VAL A 371 28.98 80.98 -24.90
CA VAL A 371 28.32 80.07 -23.98
C VAL A 371 26.91 79.67 -24.45
N PRO A 372 26.00 80.59 -24.89
CA PRO A 372 24.69 80.21 -25.36
C PRO A 372 24.70 79.22 -26.54
N PRO A 373 25.52 79.41 -27.64
CA PRO A 373 25.58 78.46 -28.74
C PRO A 373 26.12 77.06 -28.32
N MET A 374 26.99 77.05 -27.33
CA MET A 374 27.46 75.77 -26.73
C MET A 374 26.34 75.06 -26.01
N MET A 375 25.61 75.75 -25.16
CA MET A 375 24.47 75.22 -24.40
C MET A 375 23.37 74.72 -25.33
N GLU A 376 23.06 75.47 -26.37
CA GLU A 376 22.04 75.12 -27.35
C GLU A 376 22.40 73.81 -28.10
N ARG A 377 23.67 73.60 -28.50
CA ARG A 377 24.14 72.34 -29.07
C ARG A 377 23.99 71.17 -28.08
N GLN A 378 24.32 71.38 -26.82
CA GLN A 378 24.16 70.31 -25.82
C GLN A 378 22.68 69.98 -25.54
N MET A 379 21.79 70.99 -25.56
CA MET A 379 20.36 70.80 -25.48
C MET A 379 19.79 70.00 -26.63
N GLN A 380 20.21 70.33 -27.86
CA GLN A 380 19.85 69.55 -29.08
C GLN A 380 20.32 68.10 -29.01
N GLN A 381 21.55 67.84 -28.50
CA GLN A 381 22.01 66.51 -28.26
C GLN A 381 21.18 65.75 -27.26
N LEU A 382 20.73 66.41 -26.17
CA LEU A 382 19.88 65.81 -25.15
C LEU A 382 18.50 65.46 -25.72
N VAL A 383 17.90 66.32 -26.51
CA VAL A 383 16.57 66.05 -27.16
C VAL A 383 16.72 64.85 -28.11
N ALA A 384 17.73 64.85 -28.98
CA ALA A 384 17.99 63.70 -29.89
C ALA A 384 18.25 62.38 -29.15
N LEU A 385 18.85 62.41 -27.96
CA LEU A 385 19.01 61.26 -27.13
C LEU A 385 17.67 60.76 -26.57
N ILE A 386 16.84 61.68 -26.06
CA ILE A 386 15.47 61.36 -25.55
C ILE A 386 14.60 60.77 -26.64
N ASP A 387 14.61 61.35 -27.84
CA ASP A 387 13.83 60.83 -28.98
C ASP A 387 14.26 59.43 -29.38
N ARG A 388 15.57 59.15 -29.41
CA ARG A 388 16.08 57.80 -29.64
C ARG A 388 15.60 56.81 -28.57
N LEU A 389 15.57 57.21 -27.30
CA LEU A 389 15.08 56.40 -26.23
C LEU A 389 13.61 56.07 -26.34
N LEU A 390 12.79 57.09 -26.64
CA LEU A 390 11.35 56.88 -26.84
C LEU A 390 11.06 55.88 -27.98
N ASN A 391 11.80 55.98 -29.06
CA ASN A 391 11.68 55.03 -30.17
C ASN A 391 12.06 53.56 -29.75
N ILE A 392 13.14 53.38 -28.99
CA ILE A 392 13.53 52.04 -28.47
C ILE A 392 12.43 51.48 -27.56
N PHE A 393 11.80 52.28 -26.73
CA PHE A 393 10.71 51.81 -25.84
C PHE A 393 9.39 51.57 -26.61
N GLN A 394 9.15 52.19 -27.75
CA GLN A 394 7.97 51.97 -28.59
C GLN A 394 8.10 50.71 -29.48
N GLU A 395 9.32 50.35 -29.87
CA GLU A 395 9.58 49.19 -30.72
C GLU A 395 9.61 47.86 -29.93
N THR A 396 9.59 47.90 -28.57
CA THR A 396 9.52 46.71 -27.74
C THR A 396 8.06 46.51 -27.31
N PRO A 397 7.28 45.63 -27.97
CA PRO A 397 5.90 45.36 -27.54
C PRO A 397 5.94 44.75 -26.12
N PRO A 398 4.95 45.05 -25.28
CA PRO A 398 4.80 44.40 -23.99
C PRO A 398 4.54 42.89 -24.23
N GLY A 399 5.49 42.04 -23.79
CA GLY A 399 5.39 40.60 -23.83
C GLY A 399 4.38 40.04 -22.83
#